data_76e892fc59184e00a66aa97e11c2370c
#
_entry.id   76e892fc59184e00a66aa97e11c2370c
#
_cell.length_a   1.000
_cell.length_b   1.000
_cell.length_c   1.000
_cell.angle_alpha   90.00
_cell.angle_beta   90.00
_cell.angle_gamma   90.00
#
_symmetry.space_group_name_H-M   'P 1'
#
loop_
_entity.id
_entity.type
_entity.pdbx_description
1 polymer ?
#
loop_
_entity_poly.entity_id
_entity_poly.type
_entity_poly.pdbx_seq_one_letter_code
_entity_poly.pdbx_strand_id
1 'polypeptide(L)'
;TEDPIVIAGGPCATANPEPLADFIDIFVIGEAEPILDELVNQLIDYKKVKRNTEVFADIDGVYVSQSLNAVKRVWTQNLDETMHPVAQQVPIVDDSSPFMTIFGRTLAVEETRGCSRSCRFCLLRHINFPMRERSLKKVESIIVEGMRNTHVSKVSLIGASIFDYSHLEDVCEYIVFHGYELSIPS
;
A
#
# COMPACT_ATOMS: atom_id res chain seq x y z
N THR A 1 -9.34 -31.64 -3.18
CA THR A 1 -9.29 -30.55 -4.19
C THR A 1 -8.01 -29.78 -3.98
N GLU A 2 -7.26 -29.52 -5.06
CA GLU A 2 -6.04 -28.71 -5.04
C GLU A 2 -6.39 -27.22 -5.22
N ASP A 3 -7.28 -26.71 -4.37
CA ASP A 3 -7.65 -25.30 -4.45
C ASP A 3 -6.49 -24.43 -3.95
N PRO A 4 -6.21 -23.30 -4.58
CA PRO A 4 -5.17 -22.39 -4.14
C PRO A 4 -5.53 -21.81 -2.76
N ILE A 5 -4.52 -21.45 -1.97
CA ILE A 5 -4.71 -20.68 -0.74
C ILE A 5 -5.11 -19.25 -1.11
N VAL A 6 -6.11 -18.73 -0.45
CA VAL A 6 -6.62 -17.36 -0.67
C VAL A 6 -6.17 -16.46 0.45
N ILE A 7 -5.42 -15.41 0.09
CA ILE A 7 -4.86 -14.44 1.03
C ILE A 7 -5.47 -13.07 0.78
N ALA A 8 -5.91 -12.38 1.81
CA ALA A 8 -6.39 -11.02 1.73
C ALA A 8 -5.62 -10.09 2.69
N GLY A 9 -5.57 -8.81 2.34
CA GLY A 9 -4.98 -7.75 3.14
C GLY A 9 -5.59 -6.40 2.79
N GLY A 10 -4.94 -5.33 3.24
CA GLY A 10 -5.35 -3.97 2.99
C GLY A 10 -6.35 -3.42 4.00
N PRO A 11 -6.91 -2.21 3.74
CA PRO A 11 -7.70 -1.47 4.72
C PRO A 11 -8.93 -2.23 5.25
N CYS A 12 -9.64 -2.94 4.37
CA CYS A 12 -10.85 -3.67 4.75
C CYS A 12 -10.52 -4.84 5.69
N ALA A 13 -9.53 -5.66 5.32
CA ALA A 13 -9.07 -6.78 6.14
C ALA A 13 -8.50 -6.30 7.49
N THR A 14 -7.73 -5.21 7.47
CA THR A 14 -7.18 -4.59 8.70
C THR A 14 -8.27 -4.06 9.62
N ALA A 15 -9.35 -3.52 9.05
CA ALA A 15 -10.46 -2.98 9.84
C ALA A 15 -11.33 -4.07 10.46
N ASN A 16 -11.69 -5.08 9.66
CA ASN A 16 -12.49 -6.23 10.11
C ASN A 16 -12.41 -7.38 9.10
N PRO A 17 -11.64 -8.43 9.37
CA PRO A 17 -11.54 -9.61 8.48
C PRO A 17 -12.75 -10.54 8.55
N GLU A 18 -13.49 -10.55 9.68
CA GLU A 18 -14.53 -11.53 9.99
C GLU A 18 -15.64 -11.71 8.91
N PRO A 19 -16.14 -10.64 8.27
CA PRO A 19 -17.16 -10.80 7.24
C PRO A 19 -16.73 -11.63 6.02
N LEU A 20 -15.42 -11.81 5.82
CA LEU A 20 -14.83 -12.57 4.72
C LEU A 20 -14.18 -13.88 5.17
N ALA A 21 -14.27 -14.22 6.45
CA ALA A 21 -13.58 -15.35 7.04
C ALA A 21 -13.94 -16.72 6.43
N ASP A 22 -15.15 -16.86 5.87
CA ASP A 22 -15.58 -18.10 5.21
C ASP A 22 -15.01 -18.25 3.78
N PHE A 23 -14.44 -17.18 3.20
CA PHE A 23 -13.97 -17.14 1.81
C PHE A 23 -12.45 -16.99 1.68
N ILE A 24 -11.79 -16.57 2.75
CA ILE A 24 -10.36 -16.24 2.79
C ILE A 24 -9.67 -17.14 3.81
N ASP A 25 -8.58 -17.76 3.41
CA ASP A 25 -7.81 -18.66 4.28
C ASP A 25 -6.94 -17.89 5.26
N ILE A 26 -6.32 -16.77 4.80
CA ILE A 26 -5.34 -15.99 5.55
C ILE A 26 -5.58 -14.50 5.33
N PHE A 27 -5.52 -13.72 6.40
CA PHE A 27 -5.55 -12.27 6.35
C PHE A 27 -4.25 -11.67 6.87
N VAL A 28 -3.74 -10.64 6.17
CA VAL A 28 -2.66 -9.79 6.67
C VAL A 28 -3.28 -8.54 7.28
N ILE A 29 -3.09 -8.38 8.57
CA ILE A 29 -3.62 -7.27 9.37
C ILE A 29 -2.56 -6.18 9.46
N GLY A 30 -2.71 -5.15 8.63
CA GLY A 30 -1.76 -4.05 8.50
C GLY A 30 -1.03 -4.03 7.16
N GLU A 31 0.27 -3.84 7.20
CA GLU A 31 1.14 -3.71 6.04
C GLU A 31 1.92 -5.01 5.84
N ALA A 32 1.99 -5.49 4.61
CA ALA A 32 2.60 -6.79 4.33
C ALA A 32 4.14 -6.73 4.29
N GLU A 33 4.72 -5.56 4.01
CA GLU A 33 6.15 -5.41 3.76
C GLU A 33 7.03 -6.00 4.89
N PRO A 34 6.72 -5.79 6.20
CA PRO A 34 7.55 -6.32 7.27
C PRO A 34 7.57 -7.85 7.39
N ILE A 35 6.53 -8.51 6.88
CA ILE A 35 6.34 -9.97 7.04
C ILE A 35 6.39 -10.73 5.72
N LEU A 36 6.61 -10.03 4.61
CA LEU A 36 6.46 -10.60 3.27
C LEU A 36 7.39 -11.80 3.04
N ASP A 37 8.64 -11.69 3.43
CA ASP A 37 9.63 -12.75 3.25
C ASP A 37 9.28 -13.99 4.08
N GLU A 38 8.86 -13.80 5.32
CA GLU A 38 8.44 -14.89 6.20
C GLU A 38 7.18 -15.58 5.66
N LEU A 39 6.18 -14.79 5.26
CA LEU A 39 4.93 -15.29 4.68
C LEU A 39 5.18 -16.09 3.40
N VAL A 40 6.03 -15.58 2.50
CA VAL A 40 6.37 -16.26 1.24
C VAL A 40 7.13 -17.55 1.49
N ASN A 41 8.10 -17.56 2.40
CA ASN A 41 8.84 -18.77 2.76
C ASN A 41 7.91 -19.83 3.35
N GLN A 42 7.01 -19.43 4.25
CA GLN A 42 6.01 -20.35 4.81
C GLN A 42 5.05 -20.90 3.75
N LEU A 43 4.66 -20.08 2.75
CA LEU A 43 3.84 -20.53 1.62
C LEU A 43 4.57 -21.54 0.72
N ILE A 44 5.87 -21.37 0.51
CA ILE A 44 6.69 -22.32 -0.26
C ILE A 44 6.76 -23.67 0.48
N ASP A 45 6.94 -23.65 1.78
CA ASP A 45 7.01 -24.85 2.60
C ASP A 45 5.64 -25.51 2.79
N TYR A 46 4.56 -24.73 2.87
CA TYR A 46 3.18 -25.22 2.94
C TYR A 46 2.80 -26.13 1.79
N LYS A 47 3.31 -25.88 0.58
CA LYS A 47 3.08 -26.76 -0.58
C LYS A 47 3.60 -28.18 -0.39
N LYS A 48 4.52 -28.39 0.56
CA LYS A 48 5.16 -29.69 0.87
C LYS A 48 4.45 -30.47 1.96
N VAL A 49 3.59 -29.80 2.74
CA VAL A 49 2.92 -30.39 3.92
C VAL A 49 1.40 -30.36 3.74
N LYS A 50 0.70 -31.28 4.40
CA LYS A 50 -0.78 -31.31 4.35
C LYS A 50 -1.37 -29.98 4.83
N ARG A 51 -2.33 -29.45 4.05
CA ARG A 51 -3.06 -28.18 4.24
C ARG A 51 -3.52 -27.95 5.69
N ASN A 52 -2.68 -27.32 6.48
CA ASN A 52 -3.03 -26.77 7.78
C ASN A 52 -2.65 -25.29 7.79
N THR A 53 -3.62 -24.40 7.65
CA THR A 53 -3.41 -22.95 7.66
C THR A 53 -2.99 -22.41 9.03
N GLU A 54 -3.18 -23.18 10.10
CA GLU A 54 -2.75 -22.80 11.45
C GLU A 54 -1.25 -22.51 11.55
N VAL A 55 -0.43 -23.08 10.67
CA VAL A 55 1.02 -22.81 10.64
C VAL A 55 1.36 -21.35 10.31
N PHE A 56 0.42 -20.60 9.78
CA PHE A 56 0.60 -19.17 9.50
C PHE A 56 0.21 -18.28 10.69
N ALA A 57 -0.47 -18.81 11.69
CA ALA A 57 -0.93 -18.05 12.85
C ALA A 57 0.21 -17.57 13.75
N ASP A 58 1.40 -18.16 13.61
CA ASP A 58 2.61 -17.76 14.35
C ASP A 58 3.32 -16.55 13.74
N ILE A 59 2.95 -16.15 12.49
CA ILE A 59 3.52 -14.99 11.82
C ILE A 59 2.83 -13.73 12.35
N ASP A 60 3.61 -12.75 12.81
CA ASP A 60 3.09 -11.47 13.27
C ASP A 60 2.19 -10.81 12.21
N GLY A 61 1.03 -10.30 12.63
CA GLY A 61 0.09 -9.66 11.72
C GLY A 61 -0.73 -10.59 10.83
N VAL A 62 -0.54 -11.90 10.94
CA VAL A 62 -1.36 -12.88 10.19
C VAL A 62 -2.54 -13.34 11.05
N TYR A 63 -3.74 -13.19 10.51
CA TYR A 63 -4.97 -13.73 11.06
C TYR A 63 -5.43 -14.92 10.19
N VAL A 64 -5.60 -16.05 10.82
CA VAL A 64 -6.18 -17.25 10.21
C VAL A 64 -7.61 -17.38 10.72
N SER A 65 -8.56 -17.56 9.80
CA SER A 65 -9.96 -17.76 10.14
C SER A 65 -10.11 -18.90 11.16
N GLN A 66 -10.93 -18.68 12.18
CA GLN A 66 -11.16 -19.60 13.30
C GLN A 66 -10.02 -19.72 14.32
N SER A 67 -8.93 -18.96 14.19
CA SER A 67 -7.93 -18.82 15.24
C SER A 67 -8.49 -17.94 16.37
N LEU A 68 -8.35 -18.39 17.62
CA LEU A 68 -8.79 -17.62 18.80
C LEU A 68 -7.73 -16.60 19.26
N ASN A 69 -6.63 -16.47 18.54
CA ASN A 69 -5.52 -15.60 18.91
C ASN A 69 -5.77 -14.15 18.51
N ALA A 70 -5.50 -13.23 19.42
CA ALA A 70 -5.49 -11.81 19.11
C ALA A 70 -4.29 -11.47 18.23
N VAL A 71 -4.56 -10.88 17.07
CA VAL A 71 -3.53 -10.49 16.10
C VAL A 71 -3.17 -9.02 16.28
N LYS A 72 -1.87 -8.73 16.37
CA LYS A 72 -1.38 -7.35 16.35
C LYS A 72 -1.20 -6.90 14.91
N ARG A 73 -1.69 -5.69 14.61
CA ARG A 73 -1.42 -5.06 13.34
C ARG A 73 0.06 -4.80 13.14
N VAL A 74 0.62 -5.21 12.01
CA VAL A 74 2.00 -4.92 11.61
C VAL A 74 2.06 -3.70 10.70
N TRP A 75 3.17 -2.96 10.75
CA TRP A 75 3.42 -1.81 9.88
C TRP A 75 4.91 -1.55 9.69
N THR A 76 5.26 -0.99 8.55
CA THR A 76 6.62 -0.55 8.26
C THR A 76 6.96 0.71 9.05
N GLN A 77 8.11 0.72 9.70
CA GLN A 77 8.58 1.89 10.45
C GLN A 77 9.24 2.93 9.54
N ASN A 78 10.02 2.48 8.56
CA ASN A 78 10.72 3.34 7.60
C ASN A 78 10.18 3.13 6.19
N LEU A 79 9.46 4.12 5.64
CA LEU A 79 8.89 4.03 4.30
C LEU A 79 9.94 4.05 3.20
N ASP A 80 11.12 4.61 3.43
CA ASP A 80 12.18 4.63 2.42
C ASP A 80 12.72 3.24 2.08
N GLU A 81 12.59 2.29 2.99
CA GLU A 81 12.97 0.91 2.80
C GLU A 81 11.91 0.09 2.05
N THR A 82 10.69 0.61 1.95
CA THR A 82 9.64 -0.09 1.23
C THR A 82 9.71 0.17 -0.27
N MET A 83 9.40 -0.90 -1.02
CA MET A 83 9.27 -0.78 -2.46
C MET A 83 8.08 0.13 -2.81
N HIS A 84 8.30 1.00 -3.80
CA HIS A 84 7.23 1.78 -4.43
C HIS A 84 7.13 1.37 -5.90
N PRO A 85 5.93 1.13 -6.44
CA PRO A 85 5.79 0.77 -7.85
C PRO A 85 6.16 1.94 -8.75
N VAL A 86 7.27 1.79 -9.48
CA VAL A 86 7.79 2.80 -10.44
C VAL A 86 7.45 2.47 -11.90
N ALA A 87 6.99 1.24 -12.18
CA ALA A 87 6.48 0.80 -13.48
C ALA A 87 4.96 0.62 -13.40
N GLN A 88 4.25 1.71 -13.16
CA GLN A 88 2.80 1.70 -13.00
C GLN A 88 2.11 1.51 -14.34
N GLN A 89 0.99 0.78 -14.33
CA GLN A 89 0.16 0.63 -15.52
C GLN A 89 -0.57 1.94 -15.82
N VAL A 90 -0.45 2.39 -17.06
CA VAL A 90 -1.11 3.60 -17.56
C VAL A 90 -2.16 3.20 -18.61
N PRO A 91 -3.38 3.71 -18.55
CA PRO A 91 -4.41 3.40 -19.54
C PRO A 91 -3.98 3.77 -20.97
N ILE A 92 -4.16 2.84 -21.92
CA ILE A 92 -3.91 3.04 -23.34
C ILE A 92 -5.25 3.34 -24.04
N VAL A 93 -5.90 4.43 -23.63
CA VAL A 93 -7.17 4.90 -24.19
C VAL A 93 -7.10 6.41 -24.37
N ASP A 94 -7.94 6.97 -25.22
CA ASP A 94 -8.04 8.42 -25.39
C ASP A 94 -8.49 9.10 -24.10
N ASP A 95 -8.03 10.32 -23.85
CA ASP A 95 -8.37 11.08 -22.64
C ASP A 95 -9.87 11.35 -22.49
N SER A 96 -10.60 11.39 -23.62
CA SER A 96 -12.07 11.51 -23.65
C SER A 96 -12.80 10.17 -23.44
N SER A 97 -12.09 9.06 -23.33
CA SER A 97 -12.69 7.74 -23.19
C SER A 97 -13.41 7.60 -21.85
N PRO A 98 -14.60 6.96 -21.81
CA PRO A 98 -15.28 6.65 -20.56
C PRO A 98 -14.51 5.61 -19.69
N PHE A 99 -13.49 4.97 -20.26
CA PHE A 99 -12.60 4.04 -19.57
C PHE A 99 -11.32 4.71 -19.05
N MET A 100 -11.14 6.01 -19.26
CA MET A 100 -10.05 6.75 -18.65
C MET A 100 -10.26 6.85 -17.15
N THR A 101 -9.17 6.71 -16.38
CA THR A 101 -9.23 6.88 -14.92
C THR A 101 -9.56 8.33 -14.55
N ILE A 102 -10.17 8.53 -13.40
CA ILE A 102 -10.56 9.87 -12.91
C ILE A 102 -9.34 10.80 -12.76
N PHE A 103 -8.16 10.24 -12.47
CA PHE A 103 -6.91 10.99 -12.34
C PHE A 103 -6.16 11.19 -13.67
N GLY A 104 -6.66 10.58 -14.77
CA GLY A 104 -5.99 10.59 -16.06
C GLY A 104 -4.73 9.73 -16.07
N ARG A 105 -3.82 10.06 -17.01
CA ARG A 105 -2.51 9.41 -17.10
C ARG A 105 -1.54 10.08 -16.13
N THR A 106 -1.24 9.44 -15.04
CA THR A 106 -0.42 10.02 -13.97
C THR A 106 0.46 8.97 -13.32
N LEU A 107 1.63 9.39 -12.85
CA LEU A 107 2.43 8.65 -11.90
C LEU A 107 1.93 8.94 -10.49
N ALA A 108 1.43 7.92 -9.81
CA ALA A 108 1.01 8.02 -8.42
C ALA A 108 2.21 7.83 -7.49
N VAL A 109 2.47 8.79 -6.60
CA VAL A 109 3.61 8.77 -5.67
C VAL A 109 3.10 8.87 -4.24
N GLU A 110 3.28 7.80 -3.45
CA GLU A 110 2.99 7.80 -2.03
C GLU A 110 4.14 8.45 -1.28
N GLU A 111 3.93 9.67 -0.77
CA GLU A 111 4.89 10.39 0.05
C GLU A 111 4.72 10.12 1.54
N THR A 112 3.49 9.84 1.97
CA THR A 112 3.16 9.55 3.37
C THR A 112 2.23 8.37 3.51
N ARG A 113 2.35 7.64 4.62
CA ARG A 113 1.41 6.61 5.02
C ARG A 113 0.94 6.84 6.45
N GLY A 114 -0.37 6.81 6.65
CA GLY A 114 -1.01 7.20 7.89
C GLY A 114 -1.34 8.68 7.93
N CYS A 115 -1.87 9.15 9.07
CA CYS A 115 -2.30 10.53 9.26
C CYS A 115 -2.04 10.97 10.70
N SER A 116 -1.54 12.20 10.86
CA SER A 116 -1.27 12.83 12.16
C SER A 116 -2.55 13.33 12.85
N ARG A 117 -3.64 13.51 12.09
CA ARG A 117 -4.91 14.05 12.59
C ARG A 117 -5.64 13.07 13.51
N SER A 118 -6.40 13.59 14.47
CA SER A 118 -7.12 12.80 15.48
C SER A 118 -8.62 12.70 15.22
N CYS A 119 -9.06 12.67 13.97
CA CYS A 119 -10.46 12.61 13.59
C CYS A 119 -11.11 11.32 14.09
N ARG A 120 -12.08 11.43 15.01
CA ARG A 120 -12.73 10.29 15.67
C ARG A 120 -13.52 9.39 14.74
N PHE A 121 -14.00 9.93 13.63
CA PHE A 121 -14.80 9.24 12.61
C PHE A 121 -13.96 8.58 11.51
N CYS A 122 -12.66 8.88 11.43
CA CYS A 122 -11.83 8.46 10.30
C CYS A 122 -11.20 7.09 10.55
N LEU A 123 -11.67 6.08 9.83
CA LEU A 123 -11.13 4.73 9.90
C LEU A 123 -9.64 4.69 9.52
N LEU A 124 -9.24 5.39 8.44
CA LEU A 124 -7.85 5.40 7.96
C LEU A 124 -6.87 5.85 9.04
N ARG A 125 -7.25 6.85 9.84
CA ARG A 125 -6.41 7.30 10.96
C ARG A 125 -6.11 6.16 11.92
N HIS A 126 -7.07 5.29 12.20
CA HIS A 126 -6.93 4.21 13.18
C HIS A 126 -6.18 3.01 12.62
N ILE A 127 -6.43 2.64 11.37
CA ILE A 127 -5.81 1.46 10.74
C ILE A 127 -4.41 1.72 10.17
N ASN A 128 -4.05 2.99 9.89
CA ASN A 128 -2.74 3.35 9.30
C ASN A 128 -1.83 4.16 10.24
N PHE A 129 -2.22 4.35 11.50
CA PHE A 129 -1.35 5.02 12.49
C PHE A 129 -0.12 4.13 12.83
N PRO A 130 1.07 4.73 13.07
CA PRO A 130 1.42 6.15 13.04
C PRO A 130 1.59 6.71 11.62
N MET A 131 1.58 8.04 11.48
CA MET A 131 2.00 8.70 10.25
C MET A 131 3.51 8.50 10.05
N ARG A 132 3.89 8.17 8.83
CA ARG A 132 5.29 8.01 8.40
C ARG A 132 5.45 8.67 7.04
N GLU A 133 6.63 9.20 6.79
CA GLU A 133 6.96 9.96 5.60
C GLU A 133 8.12 9.30 4.86
N ARG A 134 8.14 9.43 3.55
CA ARG A 134 9.34 9.19 2.75
C ARG A 134 10.22 10.43 2.78
N SER A 135 11.52 10.23 2.78
CA SER A 135 12.45 11.35 2.61
C SER A 135 12.27 12.02 1.23
N LEU A 136 12.56 13.32 1.16
CA LEU A 136 12.55 14.07 -0.10
C LEU A 136 13.34 13.34 -1.20
N LYS A 137 14.56 12.92 -0.88
CA LYS A 137 15.43 12.17 -1.82
C LYS A 137 14.78 10.88 -2.35
N LYS A 138 14.05 10.17 -1.51
CA LYS A 138 13.34 8.95 -1.92
C LYS A 138 12.18 9.29 -2.86
N VAL A 139 11.40 10.30 -2.55
CA VAL A 139 10.30 10.77 -3.41
C VAL A 139 10.82 11.23 -4.77
N GLU A 140 11.88 12.03 -4.80
CA GLU A 140 12.54 12.44 -6.04
C GLU A 140 13.00 11.24 -6.89
N SER A 141 13.64 10.24 -6.25
CA SER A 141 14.09 9.04 -6.96
C SER A 141 12.93 8.23 -7.55
N ILE A 142 11.81 8.13 -6.83
CA ILE A 142 10.58 7.47 -7.31
C ILE A 142 10.01 8.24 -8.52
N ILE A 143 9.98 9.57 -8.47
CA ILE A 143 9.51 10.39 -9.59
C ILE A 143 10.39 10.17 -10.82
N VAL A 144 11.71 10.28 -10.69
CA VAL A 144 12.65 10.10 -11.81
C VAL A 144 12.49 8.73 -12.47
N GLU A 145 12.47 7.68 -11.66
CA GLU A 145 12.34 6.31 -12.18
C GLU A 145 10.94 6.04 -12.73
N GLY A 146 9.92 6.51 -12.02
CA GLY A 146 8.52 6.35 -12.43
C GLY A 146 8.22 7.05 -13.75
N MET A 147 8.67 8.28 -13.93
CA MET A 147 8.48 9.03 -15.18
C MET A 147 9.20 8.38 -16.36
N ARG A 148 10.39 7.81 -16.11
CA ARG A 148 11.13 7.06 -17.13
C ARG A 148 10.38 5.80 -17.58
N ASN A 149 9.73 5.10 -16.66
CA ASN A 149 9.07 3.82 -16.95
C ASN A 149 7.65 4.00 -17.49
N THR A 150 6.94 5.06 -17.09
CA THR A 150 5.53 5.27 -17.46
C THR A 150 5.35 6.22 -18.64
N HIS A 151 6.33 7.07 -18.93
CA HIS A 151 6.28 8.09 -19.99
C HIS A 151 5.07 9.06 -19.88
N VAL A 152 4.58 9.29 -18.65
CA VAL A 152 3.53 10.28 -18.39
C VAL A 152 4.12 11.67 -18.16
N SER A 153 3.29 12.72 -18.22
CA SER A 153 3.72 14.11 -17.94
C SER A 153 3.24 14.62 -16.57
N LYS A 154 2.49 13.80 -15.83
CA LYS A 154 1.81 14.22 -14.61
C LYS A 154 2.20 13.36 -13.42
N VAL A 155 2.47 13.99 -12.28
CA VAL A 155 2.68 13.34 -10.98
C VAL A 155 1.49 13.63 -10.07
N SER A 156 0.96 12.60 -9.43
CA SER A 156 -0.07 12.73 -8.38
C SER A 156 0.50 12.27 -7.06
N LEU A 157 0.57 13.17 -6.08
CA LEU A 157 0.97 12.82 -4.71
C LEU A 157 -0.19 12.08 -4.02
N ILE A 158 0.13 11.04 -3.26
CA ILE A 158 -0.85 10.21 -2.56
C ILE A 158 -0.49 10.09 -1.09
N GLY A 159 -1.38 10.54 -0.22
CA GLY A 159 -1.27 10.42 1.22
C GLY A 159 -2.61 10.66 1.90
N ALA A 160 -2.75 10.23 3.14
CA ALA A 160 -3.96 10.45 3.92
C ALA A 160 -4.16 11.92 4.36
N SER A 161 -3.07 12.68 4.39
CA SER A 161 -3.05 14.12 4.68
C SER A 161 -1.80 14.72 4.04
N ILE A 162 -1.85 14.96 2.74
CA ILE A 162 -0.71 15.41 1.92
C ILE A 162 -0.12 16.72 2.45
N PHE A 163 -0.98 17.65 2.92
CA PHE A 163 -0.55 18.93 3.47
C PHE A 163 0.20 18.84 4.80
N ASP A 164 0.25 17.67 5.43
CA ASP A 164 1.05 17.42 6.64
C ASP A 164 2.42 16.83 6.31
N TYR A 165 2.74 16.59 5.04
CA TYR A 165 4.06 16.11 4.63
C TYR A 165 5.13 17.17 4.80
N SER A 166 6.22 16.83 5.51
CA SER A 166 7.25 17.78 5.90
C SER A 166 7.99 18.44 4.73
N HIS A 167 8.06 17.77 3.57
CA HIS A 167 8.77 18.24 2.37
C HIS A 167 7.83 18.55 1.21
N LEU A 168 6.57 18.91 1.49
CA LEU A 168 5.58 19.12 0.43
C LEU A 168 6.02 20.23 -0.54
N GLU A 169 6.47 21.37 -0.03
CA GLU A 169 6.90 22.51 -0.85
C GLU A 169 8.08 22.12 -1.75
N ASP A 170 9.10 21.47 -1.18
CA ASP A 170 10.29 21.03 -1.92
C ASP A 170 9.91 20.07 -3.08
N VAL A 171 9.01 19.12 -2.81
CA VAL A 171 8.54 18.15 -3.84
C VAL A 171 7.73 18.87 -4.92
N CYS A 172 6.86 19.82 -4.55
CA CYS A 172 6.09 20.59 -5.52
C CYS A 172 7.01 21.40 -6.43
N GLU A 173 8.01 22.10 -5.85
CA GLU A 173 9.03 22.84 -6.61
C GLU A 173 9.82 21.92 -7.53
N TYR A 174 10.24 20.75 -7.04
CA TYR A 174 10.95 19.75 -7.82
C TYR A 174 10.14 19.29 -9.05
N ILE A 175 8.87 18.95 -8.87
CA ILE A 175 7.98 18.49 -9.95
C ILE A 175 7.81 19.57 -11.03
N VAL A 176 7.52 20.80 -10.61
CA VAL A 176 7.32 21.95 -11.52
C VAL A 176 8.61 22.33 -12.23
N PHE A 177 9.74 22.33 -11.53
CA PHE A 177 11.06 22.65 -12.12
C PHE A 177 11.43 21.67 -13.26
N HIS A 178 11.04 20.40 -13.14
CA HIS A 178 11.27 19.39 -14.19
C HIS A 178 10.22 19.40 -15.30
N GLY A 179 9.28 20.36 -15.27
CA GLY A 179 8.27 20.53 -16.32
C GLY A 179 7.13 19.52 -16.26
N TYR A 180 6.94 18.84 -15.13
CA TYR A 180 5.83 17.92 -14.93
C TYR A 180 4.60 18.64 -14.37
N GLU A 181 3.42 18.14 -14.73
CA GLU A 181 2.17 18.55 -14.11
C GLU A 181 2.05 17.95 -12.70
N LEU A 182 1.58 18.76 -11.74
CA LEU A 182 1.32 18.31 -10.38
C LEU A 182 -0.17 18.15 -10.12
N SER A 183 -0.55 17.03 -9.50
CA SER A 183 -1.89 16.80 -8.97
C SER A 183 -1.80 16.50 -7.47
N ILE A 184 -2.54 17.25 -6.68
CA ILE A 184 -2.69 17.04 -5.23
C ILE A 184 -4.18 16.76 -5.00
N PRO A 185 -4.59 15.49 -4.87
CA PRO A 185 -5.96 15.18 -4.50
C PRO A 185 -6.23 15.61 -3.07
N SER A 186 -7.39 16.20 -2.85
CA SER A 186 -7.87 16.67 -1.54
C SER A 186 -8.66 15.59 -0.81
#